data_657510345e6039e172b85c8f463fd4e5
#
_entry.id   657510345e6039e172b85c8f463fd4e5
#
_cell.length_a   1.000
_cell.length_b   1.000
_cell.length_c   1.000
_cell.angle_alpha   90.00
_cell.angle_beta   90.00
_cell.angle_gamma   90.00
#
_symmetry.space_group_name_H-M   'P 1'
#
loop_
_entity.id
_entity.type
_entity.pdbx_description
1 polymer ?
#
loop_
_entity_poly.entity_id
_entity_poly.type
_entity_poly.pdbx_seq_one_letter_code
_entity_poly.pdbx_strand_id
1 'polypeptide(L)'
;MTGTFLLTVVDTLSILFMGDVMQHRQQLHSALIPGTDSTLSSSYDYSSYFAHVQHFIDEADFTVANMEFCLGGPPYTGYPSFSAPEALAEEAAEAGIDLFLCANNHICDKGRRGLVSSLEKYGKIGVPVTGVYRDSLDELEHNPFIAEIGGVRVAFINFTYGTNGIRVPEPFIVNMMDKEKVREAFVRAREMEADIIIALPHWGQEYTTVPDSRQREWAEFLLECGADAVIGSHPHVIQPVEFPVAYSMGNFISNMSLRNTELGLMIILKIAVTSYGDSYVAGLEAVPVWCSRPGGYGDGYTVLPVREFLNRKEEFRSSYNYGKMKDTYNRLKTLFEDDREE
;
A
#
# COMPACT_ATOMS: atom_id res chain seq x y z
N MET A 1 -38.22 0.71 -32.40
CA MET A 1 -37.10 -0.27 -32.31
C MET A 1 -36.12 0.27 -31.28
N THR A 2 -36.24 -0.20 -30.06
CA THR A 2 -35.28 0.11 -28.96
C THR A 2 -34.10 -0.85 -29.15
N GLY A 3 -33.06 -0.35 -29.84
CA GLY A 3 -31.79 -1.10 -29.89
C GLY A 3 -31.18 -1.20 -28.51
N THR A 4 -31.09 -2.39 -27.97
CA THR A 4 -30.27 -2.67 -26.80
C THR A 4 -28.81 -2.56 -27.25
N PHE A 5 -28.18 -1.42 -26.96
CA PHE A 5 -26.73 -1.28 -27.16
C PHE A 5 -26.05 -2.14 -26.09
N LEU A 6 -25.43 -3.23 -26.50
CA LEU A 6 -24.56 -4.02 -25.63
C LEU A 6 -23.29 -3.19 -25.35
N LEU A 7 -23.10 -2.80 -24.09
CA LEU A 7 -21.83 -2.28 -23.61
C LEU A 7 -20.77 -3.37 -23.80
N THR A 8 -19.83 -3.17 -24.72
CA THR A 8 -18.74 -4.09 -24.97
C THR A 8 -17.50 -3.54 -24.26
N VAL A 9 -16.89 -4.32 -23.37
CA VAL A 9 -15.56 -4.01 -22.81
C VAL A 9 -14.56 -4.21 -23.92
N VAL A 10 -13.76 -3.19 -24.19
CA VAL A 10 -12.75 -3.18 -25.27
C VAL A 10 -11.33 -3.21 -24.71
N ASP A 11 -11.14 -2.84 -23.45
CA ASP A 11 -9.86 -2.88 -22.76
C ASP A 11 -10.05 -3.11 -21.25
N THR A 12 -9.01 -3.60 -20.58
CA THR A 12 -8.97 -3.79 -19.13
C THR A 12 -7.63 -3.32 -18.58
N LEU A 13 -7.67 -2.33 -17.70
CA LEU A 13 -6.49 -1.83 -17.01
C LEU A 13 -6.41 -2.41 -15.61
N SER A 14 -5.21 -2.51 -15.06
CA SER A 14 -4.94 -3.05 -13.74
C SER A 14 -4.12 -2.10 -12.89
N ILE A 15 -4.55 -1.90 -11.63
CA ILE A 15 -3.79 -1.17 -10.63
C ILE A 15 -3.44 -2.11 -9.50
N LEU A 16 -2.15 -2.27 -9.23
CA LEU A 16 -1.63 -3.11 -8.16
C LEU A 16 -1.44 -2.28 -6.88
N PHE A 17 -2.05 -2.69 -5.78
CA PHE A 17 -1.86 -2.09 -4.46
C PHE A 17 -1.09 -3.04 -3.57
N MET A 18 -0.05 -2.53 -2.91
CA MET A 18 0.74 -3.24 -1.91
C MET A 18 0.39 -2.74 -0.51
N GLY A 19 0.31 -3.65 0.46
CA GLY A 19 0.08 -3.35 1.86
C GLY A 19 1.24 -2.57 2.52
N ASP A 20 1.31 -2.63 3.85
CA ASP A 20 2.24 -1.82 4.64
C ASP A 20 3.70 -2.23 4.38
N VAL A 21 4.48 -1.33 3.78
CA VAL A 21 5.93 -1.44 3.64
C VAL A 21 6.57 -0.80 4.86
N MET A 22 7.16 -1.62 5.73
CA MET A 22 7.72 -1.17 7.01
C MET A 22 9.23 -1.40 7.10
N GLN A 23 9.89 -0.67 8.01
CA GLN A 23 11.33 -0.76 8.22
C GLN A 23 11.69 -0.95 9.70
N HIS A 24 11.68 -2.18 10.19
CA HIS A 24 12.08 -2.50 11.57
C HIS A 24 13.59 -2.62 11.73
N ARG A 25 14.07 -2.63 12.99
CA ARG A 25 15.51 -2.75 13.30
C ARG A 25 16.15 -4.00 12.69
N GLN A 26 15.45 -5.14 12.73
CA GLN A 26 15.94 -6.40 12.18
C GLN A 26 16.07 -6.34 10.66
N GLN A 27 15.18 -5.63 9.98
CA GLN A 27 15.26 -5.39 8.56
C GLN A 27 16.47 -4.50 8.21
N LEU A 28 16.73 -3.43 9.00
CA LEU A 28 17.95 -2.63 8.88
C LEU A 28 19.22 -3.48 9.01
N HIS A 29 19.28 -4.36 10.02
CA HIS A 29 20.44 -5.24 10.21
C HIS A 29 20.61 -6.24 9.06
N SER A 30 19.52 -6.76 8.53
CA SER A 30 19.53 -7.72 7.42
C SER A 30 19.93 -7.09 6.09
N ALA A 31 19.53 -5.84 5.87
CA ALA A 31 19.83 -5.10 4.64
C ALA A 31 21.22 -4.46 4.65
N LEU A 32 21.82 -4.24 5.83
CA LEU A 32 23.14 -3.60 5.92
C LEU A 32 24.23 -4.48 5.28
N ILE A 33 24.90 -3.94 4.30
CA ILE A 33 26.02 -4.59 3.61
C ILE A 33 27.22 -4.69 4.58
N PRO A 34 27.77 -5.89 4.82
CA PRO A 34 28.85 -6.08 5.79
C PRO A 34 30.07 -5.20 5.52
N GLY A 35 30.55 -4.52 6.56
CA GLY A 35 31.78 -3.69 6.47
C GLY A 35 31.56 -2.28 5.94
N THR A 36 30.32 -1.88 5.66
CA THR A 36 29.99 -0.52 5.20
C THR A 36 29.57 0.41 6.36
N ASP A 37 29.49 1.69 6.09
CA ASP A 37 29.06 2.70 7.05
C ASP A 37 27.52 2.74 7.17
N SER A 38 26.99 2.35 8.32
CA SER A 38 25.54 2.29 8.59
C SER A 38 24.83 3.65 8.60
N THR A 39 25.57 4.75 8.47
CA THR A 39 24.98 6.10 8.34
C THR A 39 24.70 6.50 6.90
N LEU A 40 25.19 5.73 5.94
CA LEU A 40 24.97 5.96 4.51
C LEU A 40 23.82 5.09 4.00
N SER A 41 22.87 5.68 3.26
CA SER A 41 21.76 4.95 2.65
C SER A 41 22.25 3.89 1.66
N SER A 42 23.27 4.18 0.87
CA SER A 42 23.92 3.26 -0.08
C SER A 42 24.57 2.04 0.55
N SER A 43 24.62 1.96 1.88
CA SER A 43 25.10 0.78 2.62
C SER A 43 24.04 -0.28 2.85
N TYR A 44 22.83 -0.09 2.33
CA TYR A 44 21.70 -1.00 2.53
C TYR A 44 21.22 -1.55 1.19
N ASP A 45 20.99 -2.87 1.16
CA ASP A 45 20.49 -3.61 0.00
C ASP A 45 19.10 -4.18 0.31
N TYR A 46 18.09 -3.75 -0.45
CA TYR A 46 16.70 -4.18 -0.33
C TYR A 46 16.20 -4.96 -1.56
N SER A 47 17.10 -5.32 -2.49
CA SER A 47 16.77 -5.98 -3.77
C SER A 47 15.96 -7.28 -3.63
N SER A 48 16.11 -7.97 -2.49
CA SER A 48 15.35 -9.20 -2.22
C SER A 48 13.87 -8.96 -1.87
N TYR A 49 13.47 -7.71 -1.56
CA TYR A 49 12.10 -7.43 -1.07
C TYR A 49 11.04 -7.65 -2.13
N PHE A 50 11.32 -7.26 -3.38
CA PHE A 50 10.37 -7.30 -4.49
C PHE A 50 10.63 -8.46 -5.47
N ALA A 51 11.76 -9.16 -5.34
CA ALA A 51 12.26 -10.13 -6.33
C ALA A 51 11.25 -11.21 -6.75
N HIS A 52 10.42 -11.73 -5.83
CA HIS A 52 9.45 -12.79 -6.15
C HIS A 52 8.05 -12.26 -6.53
N VAL A 53 7.83 -10.96 -6.44
CA VAL A 53 6.58 -10.31 -6.84
C VAL A 53 6.74 -9.41 -8.05
N GLN A 54 7.95 -9.31 -8.61
CA GLN A 54 8.29 -8.43 -9.74
C GLN A 54 7.35 -8.63 -10.93
N HIS A 55 7.00 -9.86 -11.26
CA HIS A 55 6.10 -10.14 -12.39
C HIS A 55 4.69 -9.56 -12.20
N PHE A 56 4.17 -9.44 -10.96
CA PHE A 56 2.91 -8.74 -10.70
C PHE A 56 3.04 -7.23 -10.92
N ILE A 57 4.21 -6.66 -10.58
CA ILE A 57 4.50 -5.25 -10.82
C ILE A 57 4.61 -4.99 -12.32
N ASP A 58 5.37 -5.84 -13.03
CA ASP A 58 5.58 -5.71 -14.48
C ASP A 58 4.29 -5.89 -15.32
N GLU A 59 3.33 -6.66 -14.80
CA GLU A 59 2.03 -6.91 -15.45
C GLU A 59 0.98 -5.83 -15.14
N ALA A 60 1.18 -5.03 -14.09
CA ALA A 60 0.26 -3.95 -13.72
C ALA A 60 0.49 -2.69 -14.57
N ASP A 61 -0.60 -2.00 -14.94
CA ASP A 61 -0.50 -0.71 -15.63
C ASP A 61 -0.10 0.43 -14.70
N PHE A 62 -0.29 0.25 -13.38
CA PHE A 62 0.09 1.21 -12.35
C PHE A 62 0.23 0.52 -10.98
N THR A 63 1.28 0.83 -10.22
CA THR A 63 1.56 0.19 -8.93
C THR A 63 1.65 1.20 -7.79
N VAL A 64 0.99 0.90 -6.67
CA VAL A 64 0.85 1.77 -5.50
C VAL A 64 1.31 1.04 -4.23
N ALA A 65 2.12 1.68 -3.38
CA ALA A 65 2.55 1.11 -2.11
C ALA A 65 2.37 2.07 -0.93
N ASN A 66 1.96 1.53 0.24
CA ASN A 66 1.91 2.29 1.48
C ASN A 66 3.29 2.28 2.16
N MET A 67 3.98 3.44 2.14
CA MET A 67 5.32 3.61 2.72
C MET A 67 5.20 4.01 4.19
N GLU A 68 5.05 3.02 5.09
CA GLU A 68 4.72 3.26 6.50
C GLU A 68 5.98 3.52 7.35
N PHE A 69 6.69 4.56 6.99
CA PHE A 69 7.87 5.08 7.68
C PHE A 69 8.18 6.51 7.22
N CYS A 70 9.09 7.21 7.92
CA CYS A 70 9.65 8.44 7.38
C CYS A 70 11.10 8.23 6.92
N LEU A 71 11.56 9.04 5.97
CA LEU A 71 12.95 9.11 5.49
C LEU A 71 13.73 10.19 6.27
N GLY A 72 13.78 10.03 7.60
CA GLY A 72 14.31 11.05 8.54
C GLY A 72 15.82 11.26 8.50
N GLY A 73 16.56 10.43 7.76
CA GLY A 73 18.02 10.39 7.72
C GLY A 73 18.64 9.66 8.91
N PRO A 74 19.98 9.54 8.93
CA PRO A 74 20.69 8.83 9.97
C PRO A 74 20.60 9.55 11.34
N PRO A 75 20.72 8.82 12.46
CA PRO A 75 20.81 7.36 12.51
C PRO A 75 19.47 6.70 12.09
N TYR A 76 19.57 5.66 11.24
CA TYR A 76 18.39 4.90 10.82
C TYR A 76 17.85 4.07 11.98
N THR A 77 16.52 4.04 12.11
CA THR A 77 15.83 3.42 13.26
C THR A 77 14.56 2.72 12.83
N GLY A 78 14.24 1.62 13.54
CA GLY A 78 12.92 0.97 13.46
C GLY A 78 11.96 1.47 14.53
N TYR A 79 10.93 0.64 14.82
CA TYR A 79 9.93 0.92 15.87
C TYR A 79 10.60 1.30 17.22
N PRO A 80 10.01 2.24 17.99
CA PRO A 80 8.71 2.89 17.76
C PRO A 80 8.77 4.17 16.90
N SER A 81 9.94 4.64 16.50
CA SER A 81 10.12 5.87 15.74
C SER A 81 11.02 5.58 14.53
N PHE A 82 10.37 5.35 13.39
CA PHE A 82 11.04 4.94 12.17
C PHE A 82 11.88 6.07 11.55
N SER A 83 13.01 5.68 11.00
CA SER A 83 13.79 6.46 10.04
C SER A 83 14.44 5.48 9.07
N ALA A 84 13.83 5.27 7.93
CA ALA A 84 14.34 4.35 6.91
C ALA A 84 15.48 4.97 6.09
N PRO A 85 16.46 4.16 5.61
CA PRO A 85 17.35 4.58 4.53
C PRO A 85 16.55 4.87 3.26
N GLU A 86 17.00 5.85 2.46
CA GLU A 86 16.42 6.16 1.16
C GLU A 86 16.46 4.96 0.21
N ALA A 87 17.47 4.11 0.32
CA ALA A 87 17.64 2.90 -0.47
C ALA A 87 16.41 2.01 -0.51
N LEU A 88 15.57 1.98 0.57
CA LEU A 88 14.32 1.22 0.55
C LEU A 88 13.29 1.82 -0.42
N ALA A 89 13.18 3.14 -0.46
CA ALA A 89 12.27 3.82 -1.38
C ALA A 89 12.84 3.86 -2.80
N GLU A 90 14.16 3.93 -2.95
CA GLU A 90 14.85 3.82 -4.24
C GLU A 90 14.63 2.43 -4.84
N GLU A 91 14.78 1.36 -4.06
CA GLU A 91 14.50 -0.01 -4.49
C GLU A 91 13.02 -0.19 -4.89
N ALA A 92 12.10 0.38 -4.12
CA ALA A 92 10.67 0.35 -4.47
C ALA A 92 10.40 1.04 -5.81
N ALA A 93 11.05 2.18 -6.07
CA ALA A 93 10.97 2.90 -7.34
C ALA A 93 11.59 2.09 -8.50
N GLU A 94 12.76 1.48 -8.27
CA GLU A 94 13.43 0.62 -9.25
C GLU A 94 12.62 -0.65 -9.57
N ALA A 95 11.89 -1.19 -8.59
CA ALA A 95 10.96 -2.29 -8.80
C ALA A 95 9.75 -1.90 -9.68
N GLY A 96 9.46 -0.60 -9.88
CA GLY A 96 8.38 -0.12 -10.73
C GLY A 96 7.14 0.36 -9.96
N ILE A 97 7.28 0.79 -8.71
CA ILE A 97 6.18 1.42 -7.98
C ILE A 97 6.01 2.86 -8.46
N ASP A 98 4.79 3.23 -8.87
CA ASP A 98 4.46 4.50 -9.53
C ASP A 98 3.93 5.55 -8.55
N LEU A 99 3.40 5.15 -7.37
CA LEU A 99 2.84 6.07 -6.38
C LEU A 99 3.11 5.59 -4.96
N PHE A 100 3.63 6.47 -4.10
CA PHE A 100 3.80 6.23 -2.68
C PHE A 100 2.68 6.86 -1.86
N LEU A 101 1.99 6.05 -1.03
CA LEU A 101 1.04 6.52 -0.03
C LEU A 101 1.79 6.89 1.24
N CYS A 102 1.66 8.13 1.68
CA CYS A 102 2.40 8.67 2.83
C CYS A 102 1.52 9.17 3.96
N ALA A 103 0.18 9.24 3.79
CA ALA A 103 -0.71 9.51 4.91
C ALA A 103 -0.86 8.25 5.78
N ASN A 104 0.06 8.05 6.70
CA ASN A 104 0.07 6.98 7.69
C ASN A 104 0.52 7.51 9.07
N ASN A 105 0.39 6.68 10.10
CA ASN A 105 0.68 7.08 11.48
C ASN A 105 2.18 7.30 11.75
N HIS A 106 3.09 6.82 10.88
CA HIS A 106 4.54 6.92 11.05
C HIS A 106 5.22 8.02 10.25
N ILE A 107 4.50 8.74 9.40
CA ILE A 107 5.11 9.81 8.57
C ILE A 107 5.71 10.95 9.40
N CYS A 108 5.18 11.19 10.60
CA CYS A 108 5.65 12.23 11.51
C CYS A 108 6.69 11.76 12.55
N ASP A 109 7.18 10.52 12.51
CA ASP A 109 8.03 9.91 13.54
C ASP A 109 9.30 10.71 13.90
N LYS A 110 9.84 11.48 12.98
CA LYS A 110 10.99 12.38 13.20
C LYS A 110 10.60 13.86 13.20
N GLY A 111 9.31 14.15 13.44
CA GLY A 111 8.76 15.50 13.50
C GLY A 111 9.06 16.31 12.22
N ARG A 112 9.20 17.64 12.36
CA ARG A 112 9.46 18.54 11.23
C ARG A 112 10.66 18.11 10.38
N ARG A 113 11.78 17.73 11.03
CA ARG A 113 12.97 17.29 10.30
C ARG A 113 12.70 16.06 9.44
N GLY A 114 11.95 15.09 9.98
CA GLY A 114 11.58 13.88 9.25
C GLY A 114 10.70 14.18 8.05
N LEU A 115 9.67 15.01 8.20
CA LEU A 115 8.78 15.41 7.10
C LEU A 115 9.52 16.13 5.98
N VAL A 116 10.34 17.16 6.31
CA VAL A 116 11.19 17.86 5.33
C VAL A 116 12.06 16.88 4.58
N SER A 117 12.80 16.03 5.32
CA SER A 117 13.69 15.04 4.74
C SER A 117 12.95 14.05 3.85
N SER A 118 11.77 13.54 4.27
CA SER A 118 10.98 12.60 3.48
C SER A 118 10.53 13.20 2.15
N LEU A 119 9.92 14.39 2.17
CA LEU A 119 9.44 15.05 0.95
C LEU A 119 10.58 15.43 0.00
N GLU A 120 11.75 15.84 0.53
CA GLU A 120 12.94 16.13 -0.30
C GLU A 120 13.49 14.85 -0.96
N LYS A 121 13.53 13.73 -0.22
CA LYS A 121 14.06 12.46 -0.70
C LYS A 121 13.12 11.82 -1.72
N TYR A 122 11.83 11.75 -1.44
CA TYR A 122 10.84 11.28 -2.42
C TYR A 122 10.87 12.11 -3.70
N GLY A 123 10.98 13.44 -3.57
CA GLY A 123 11.13 14.32 -4.74
C GLY A 123 12.40 14.06 -5.56
N LYS A 124 13.49 13.59 -4.95
CA LYS A 124 14.73 13.20 -5.66
C LYS A 124 14.62 11.82 -6.32
N ILE A 125 13.94 10.89 -5.68
CA ILE A 125 13.63 9.55 -6.20
C ILE A 125 12.75 9.66 -7.45
N GLY A 126 11.86 10.68 -7.49
CA GLY A 126 11.04 10.99 -8.66
C GLY A 126 9.72 10.21 -8.73
N VAL A 127 9.41 9.37 -7.73
CA VAL A 127 8.08 8.76 -7.59
C VAL A 127 7.18 9.75 -6.84
N PRO A 128 5.99 10.07 -7.37
CA PRO A 128 5.03 10.95 -6.70
C PRO A 128 4.58 10.37 -5.36
N VAL A 129 4.26 11.28 -4.42
CA VAL A 129 3.67 10.93 -3.12
C VAL A 129 2.30 11.57 -2.97
N THR A 130 1.41 10.93 -2.22
CA THR A 130 0.11 11.50 -1.88
C THR A 130 -0.19 11.36 -0.40
N GLY A 131 -1.08 12.23 0.11
CA GLY A 131 -1.51 12.25 1.50
C GLY A 131 -0.67 13.12 2.42
N VAL A 132 0.49 13.66 1.94
CA VAL A 132 1.37 14.56 2.68
C VAL A 132 1.86 15.68 1.76
N TYR A 133 1.78 16.93 2.23
CA TYR A 133 2.06 18.13 1.44
C TYR A 133 2.90 19.14 2.21
N ARG A 134 3.66 19.99 1.49
CA ARG A 134 4.54 21.01 2.06
C ARG A 134 3.76 22.14 2.72
N ASP A 135 2.59 22.49 2.17
CA ASP A 135 1.70 23.53 2.65
C ASP A 135 0.33 23.41 1.98
N SER A 136 -0.56 24.37 2.24
CA SER A 136 -1.92 24.38 1.69
C SER A 136 -2.02 24.60 0.18
N LEU A 137 -1.00 25.22 -0.43
CA LEU A 137 -0.96 25.38 -1.89
C LEU A 137 -0.57 24.07 -2.56
N ASP A 138 0.44 23.39 -2.02
CA ASP A 138 0.87 22.07 -2.45
C ASP A 138 -0.29 21.05 -2.27
N GLU A 139 -1.02 21.11 -1.16
CA GLU A 139 -2.21 20.28 -0.96
C GLU A 139 -3.30 20.56 -2.00
N LEU A 140 -3.60 21.84 -2.24
CA LEU A 140 -4.64 22.23 -3.20
C LEU A 140 -4.30 21.77 -4.63
N GLU A 141 -3.03 21.80 -5.00
CA GLU A 141 -2.55 21.41 -6.34
C GLU A 141 -2.49 19.89 -6.54
N HIS A 142 -2.16 19.13 -5.47
CA HIS A 142 -1.85 17.71 -5.58
C HIS A 142 -2.80 16.76 -4.81
N ASN A 143 -3.86 17.26 -4.19
CA ASN A 143 -4.86 16.45 -3.49
C ASN A 143 -6.26 16.63 -4.11
N PRO A 144 -6.82 15.60 -4.79
CA PRO A 144 -6.27 14.23 -4.94
C PRO A 144 -5.10 14.17 -5.95
N PHE A 145 -4.31 13.12 -5.83
CA PHE A 145 -3.34 12.78 -6.88
C PHE A 145 -4.10 12.17 -8.07
N ILE A 146 -3.85 12.67 -9.27
CA ILE A 146 -4.45 12.16 -10.52
C ILE A 146 -3.36 11.50 -11.37
N ALA A 147 -3.60 10.25 -11.77
CA ALA A 147 -2.81 9.57 -12.79
C ALA A 147 -3.65 9.35 -14.04
N GLU A 148 -3.02 9.44 -15.20
CA GLU A 148 -3.61 9.00 -16.47
C GLU A 148 -3.06 7.61 -16.82
N ILE A 149 -3.90 6.58 -16.76
CA ILE A 149 -3.54 5.18 -16.92
C ILE A 149 -4.31 4.63 -18.10
N GLY A 150 -3.62 4.33 -19.20
CA GLY A 150 -4.29 3.84 -20.43
C GLY A 150 -5.40 4.75 -20.96
N GLY A 151 -5.30 6.07 -20.73
CA GLY A 151 -6.31 7.05 -21.11
C GLY A 151 -7.46 7.24 -20.11
N VAL A 152 -7.46 6.52 -18.98
CA VAL A 152 -8.41 6.69 -17.88
C VAL A 152 -7.77 7.57 -16.79
N ARG A 153 -8.49 8.59 -16.34
CA ARG A 153 -8.07 9.51 -15.28
C ARG A 153 -8.48 8.96 -13.91
N VAL A 154 -7.50 8.49 -13.15
CA VAL A 154 -7.71 7.87 -11.83
C VAL A 154 -7.29 8.82 -10.73
N ALA A 155 -8.21 9.12 -9.81
CA ALA A 155 -7.94 9.90 -8.60
C ALA A 155 -7.62 9.00 -7.41
N PHE A 156 -6.54 9.30 -6.69
CA PHE A 156 -6.11 8.61 -5.48
C PHE A 156 -6.24 9.55 -4.28
N ILE A 157 -7.09 9.19 -3.30
CA ILE A 157 -7.34 9.98 -2.09
C ILE A 157 -6.82 9.21 -0.88
N ASN A 158 -5.59 9.53 -0.44
CA ASN A 158 -4.95 8.89 0.71
C ASN A 158 -5.09 9.74 1.98
N PHE A 159 -5.46 9.13 3.10
CA PHE A 159 -5.62 9.79 4.40
C PHE A 159 -5.47 8.81 5.57
N THR A 160 -5.14 9.33 6.77
CA THR A 160 -4.83 8.51 7.96
C THR A 160 -5.69 8.88 9.16
N TYR A 161 -5.88 7.92 10.07
CA TYR A 161 -6.56 8.14 11.35
C TYR A 161 -5.78 9.04 12.31
N GLY A 162 -4.47 9.19 12.10
CA GLY A 162 -3.60 9.96 12.99
C GLY A 162 -2.11 9.78 12.70
N THR A 163 -1.30 10.42 13.52
CA THR A 163 0.17 10.45 13.45
C THR A 163 0.81 10.06 14.79
N ASN A 164 0.29 9.00 15.43
CA ASN A 164 0.78 8.50 16.74
C ASN A 164 0.86 9.59 17.82
N GLY A 165 -0.07 10.58 17.79
CA GLY A 165 -0.10 11.69 18.71
C GLY A 165 0.98 12.76 18.46
N ILE A 166 1.77 12.64 17.43
CA ILE A 166 2.75 13.66 17.03
C ILE A 166 2.00 14.72 16.21
N ARG A 167 2.04 15.98 16.69
CA ARG A 167 1.43 17.09 15.95
C ARG A 167 2.13 17.25 14.59
N VAL A 168 1.34 17.36 13.51
CA VAL A 168 1.86 17.74 12.19
C VAL A 168 2.45 19.16 12.29
N PRO A 169 3.74 19.34 11.98
CA PRO A 169 4.39 20.64 12.11
C PRO A 169 3.98 21.57 10.96
N GLU A 170 3.54 22.78 11.28
CA GLU A 170 3.27 23.81 10.25
C GLU A 170 4.51 24.15 9.42
N PRO A 171 4.39 24.44 8.10
CA PRO A 171 3.13 24.54 7.34
C PRO A 171 2.65 23.22 6.72
N PHE A 172 3.29 22.08 7.04
CA PHE A 172 3.00 20.78 6.44
C PHE A 172 1.58 20.32 6.72
N ILE A 173 1.02 19.58 5.77
CA ILE A 173 -0.29 18.95 5.85
C ILE A 173 -0.13 17.46 5.70
N VAL A 174 -0.79 16.69 6.56
CA VAL A 174 -1.05 15.26 6.42
C VAL A 174 -2.55 15.09 6.35
N ASN A 175 -3.05 14.42 5.33
CA ASN A 175 -4.48 14.16 5.20
C ASN A 175 -4.97 13.28 6.35
N MET A 176 -5.85 13.82 7.16
CA MET A 176 -6.46 13.13 8.27
C MET A 176 -7.85 12.60 7.91
N MET A 177 -8.34 11.62 8.66
CA MET A 177 -9.72 11.13 8.61
C MET A 177 -10.69 12.20 9.13
N ASP A 178 -10.90 13.24 8.35
CA ASP A 178 -11.85 14.33 8.51
C ASP A 178 -12.88 14.26 7.39
N LYS A 179 -14.15 14.03 7.72
CA LYS A 179 -15.22 13.83 6.73
C LYS A 179 -15.43 15.03 5.80
N GLU A 180 -15.20 16.26 6.28
CA GLU A 180 -15.35 17.47 5.46
C GLU A 180 -14.20 17.55 4.46
N LYS A 181 -12.96 17.41 4.92
CA LYS A 181 -11.76 17.43 4.08
C LYS A 181 -11.75 16.31 3.03
N VAL A 182 -12.14 15.11 3.45
CA VAL A 182 -12.22 13.97 2.52
C VAL A 182 -13.31 14.25 1.47
N ARG A 183 -14.49 14.76 1.85
CA ARG A 183 -15.55 15.14 0.90
C ARG A 183 -15.06 16.22 -0.10
N GLU A 184 -14.32 17.24 0.39
CA GLU A 184 -13.70 18.26 -0.47
C GLU A 184 -12.75 17.61 -1.52
N ALA A 185 -11.96 16.61 -1.14
CA ALA A 185 -11.08 15.90 -2.08
C ALA A 185 -11.87 15.14 -3.16
N PHE A 186 -13.01 14.52 -2.81
CA PHE A 186 -13.91 13.90 -3.80
C PHE A 186 -14.56 14.92 -4.74
N VAL A 187 -14.90 16.12 -4.25
CA VAL A 187 -15.40 17.21 -5.11
C VAL A 187 -14.31 17.62 -6.10
N ARG A 188 -13.11 17.87 -5.60
CA ARG A 188 -11.95 18.21 -6.46
C ARG A 188 -11.64 17.12 -7.49
N ALA A 189 -11.71 15.84 -7.11
CA ALA A 189 -11.52 14.74 -8.07
C ALA A 189 -12.46 14.84 -9.26
N ARG A 190 -13.74 15.14 -9.01
CA ARG A 190 -14.73 15.34 -10.07
C ARG A 190 -14.49 16.61 -10.87
N GLU A 191 -14.09 17.72 -10.23
CA GLU A 191 -13.72 18.97 -10.90
C GLU A 191 -12.48 18.81 -11.79
N MET A 192 -11.59 17.89 -11.41
CA MET A 192 -10.42 17.48 -12.20
C MET A 192 -10.74 16.39 -13.24
N GLU A 193 -12.03 16.11 -13.47
CA GLU A 193 -12.53 15.14 -14.46
C GLU A 193 -11.94 13.74 -14.27
N ALA A 194 -11.85 13.26 -13.02
CA ALA A 194 -11.48 11.88 -12.76
C ALA A 194 -12.60 10.93 -13.19
N ASP A 195 -12.23 9.90 -13.94
CA ASP A 195 -13.14 8.83 -14.38
C ASP A 195 -13.36 7.79 -13.27
N ILE A 196 -12.32 7.53 -12.46
CA ILE A 196 -12.30 6.58 -11.33
C ILE A 196 -11.76 7.29 -10.10
N ILE A 197 -12.38 7.08 -8.95
CA ILE A 197 -11.94 7.64 -7.66
C ILE A 197 -11.69 6.50 -6.66
N ILE A 198 -10.45 6.38 -6.20
CA ILE A 198 -10.01 5.34 -5.26
C ILE A 198 -9.68 5.99 -3.91
N ALA A 199 -10.38 5.55 -2.86
CA ALA A 199 -10.09 5.98 -1.50
C ALA A 199 -9.09 5.02 -0.83
N LEU A 200 -8.06 5.57 -0.20
CA LEU A 200 -6.91 4.85 0.36
C LEU A 200 -6.74 5.21 1.85
N PRO A 201 -7.65 4.73 2.72
CA PRO A 201 -7.58 5.02 4.15
C PRO A 201 -6.52 4.18 4.86
N HIS A 202 -5.76 4.84 5.75
CA HIS A 202 -4.92 4.20 6.75
C HIS A 202 -5.65 4.24 8.11
N TRP A 203 -6.33 3.15 8.47
CA TRP A 203 -7.40 3.13 9.47
C TRP A 203 -7.53 1.82 10.26
N GLY A 204 -8.43 1.83 11.26
CA GLY A 204 -8.85 0.65 12.01
C GLY A 204 -8.00 0.36 13.24
N GLN A 205 -8.19 -0.82 13.80
CA GLN A 205 -7.46 -1.29 14.99
C GLN A 205 -6.39 -2.31 14.59
N GLU A 206 -5.16 -2.10 15.06
CA GLU A 206 -4.05 -3.02 14.82
C GLU A 206 -4.38 -4.45 15.29
N TYR A 207 -3.88 -5.44 14.53
CA TYR A 207 -3.90 -6.88 14.83
C TYR A 207 -5.30 -7.53 14.89
N THR A 208 -6.32 -6.84 14.39
CA THR A 208 -7.71 -7.31 14.36
C THR A 208 -8.12 -7.66 12.93
N THR A 209 -8.48 -8.93 12.69
CA THR A 209 -8.87 -9.42 11.36
C THR A 209 -10.34 -9.11 11.00
N VAL A 210 -11.08 -8.47 11.90
CA VAL A 210 -12.46 -8.04 11.69
C VAL A 210 -12.50 -6.53 11.69
N PRO A 211 -13.05 -5.89 10.64
CA PRO A 211 -13.21 -4.43 10.61
C PRO A 211 -14.07 -3.95 11.77
N ASP A 212 -13.65 -2.89 12.43
CA ASP A 212 -14.43 -2.27 13.48
C ASP A 212 -15.62 -1.45 12.90
N SER A 213 -16.53 -0.99 13.79
CA SER A 213 -17.70 -0.23 13.36
C SER A 213 -17.34 1.10 12.69
N ARG A 214 -16.22 1.72 13.10
CA ARG A 214 -15.72 2.96 12.51
C ARG A 214 -15.20 2.76 11.09
N GLN A 215 -14.49 1.65 10.85
CA GLN A 215 -14.07 1.29 9.49
C GLN A 215 -15.28 1.09 8.57
N ARG A 216 -16.32 0.37 9.04
CA ARG A 216 -17.54 0.16 8.25
C ARG A 216 -18.30 1.46 7.97
N GLU A 217 -18.49 2.32 8.98
CA GLU A 217 -19.10 3.64 8.81
C GLU A 217 -18.33 4.53 7.82
N TRP A 218 -16.99 4.46 7.85
CA TRP A 218 -16.17 5.21 6.91
C TRP A 218 -16.24 4.62 5.50
N ALA A 219 -16.26 3.30 5.34
CA ALA A 219 -16.42 2.67 4.03
C ALA A 219 -17.73 3.09 3.37
N GLU A 220 -18.85 3.03 4.11
CA GLU A 220 -20.15 3.51 3.64
C GLU A 220 -20.09 5.00 3.22
N PHE A 221 -19.53 5.85 4.07
CA PHE A 221 -19.36 7.28 3.77
C PHE A 221 -18.51 7.53 2.51
N LEU A 222 -17.44 6.79 2.30
CA LEU A 222 -16.58 6.93 1.11
C LEU A 222 -17.31 6.51 -0.18
N LEU A 223 -18.07 5.42 -0.12
CA LEU A 223 -18.90 4.98 -1.24
C LEU A 223 -20.02 6.00 -1.53
N GLU A 224 -20.66 6.57 -0.50
CA GLU A 224 -21.64 7.67 -0.65
C GLU A 224 -21.01 8.94 -1.25
N CYS A 225 -19.73 9.22 -0.97
CA CYS A 225 -18.99 10.31 -1.60
C CYS A 225 -18.66 10.02 -3.08
N GLY A 226 -18.82 8.77 -3.55
CA GLY A 226 -18.57 8.34 -4.91
C GLY A 226 -17.19 7.69 -5.11
N ALA A 227 -16.66 7.00 -4.10
CA ALA A 227 -15.52 6.11 -4.30
C ALA A 227 -15.93 4.91 -5.15
N ASP A 228 -15.18 4.61 -6.20
CA ASP A 228 -15.34 3.40 -7.01
C ASP A 228 -14.70 2.18 -6.35
N ALA A 229 -13.68 2.41 -5.51
CA ALA A 229 -13.06 1.41 -4.66
C ALA A 229 -12.48 2.02 -3.38
N VAL A 230 -12.39 1.20 -2.33
CA VAL A 230 -11.75 1.55 -1.05
C VAL A 230 -10.70 0.49 -0.73
N ILE A 231 -9.43 0.89 -0.61
CA ILE A 231 -8.31 -0.03 -0.34
C ILE A 231 -7.61 0.43 0.95
N GLY A 232 -7.84 -0.31 2.03
CA GLY A 232 -7.40 0.04 3.38
C GLY A 232 -6.06 -0.55 3.78
N SER A 233 -5.38 0.12 4.71
CA SER A 233 -4.12 -0.27 5.35
C SER A 233 -4.13 0.05 6.85
N HIS A 234 -3.06 -0.25 7.60
CA HIS A 234 -2.84 -0.01 9.04
C HIS A 234 -3.06 -1.20 9.98
N PRO A 235 -4.10 -2.06 9.89
CA PRO A 235 -4.29 -3.13 10.87
C PRO A 235 -3.12 -4.14 10.96
N HIS A 236 -2.17 -4.11 10.02
CA HIS A 236 -1.02 -5.02 9.90
C HIS A 236 -1.39 -6.51 9.79
N VAL A 237 -2.66 -6.79 9.61
CA VAL A 237 -3.25 -8.10 9.33
C VAL A 237 -4.32 -7.94 8.25
N ILE A 238 -4.55 -8.99 7.51
CA ILE A 238 -5.60 -9.03 6.49
C ILE A 238 -6.97 -8.88 7.17
N GLN A 239 -7.82 -8.02 6.60
CA GLN A 239 -9.25 -7.94 6.86
C GLN A 239 -10.03 -8.29 5.59
N PRO A 240 -11.36 -8.52 5.66
CA PRO A 240 -12.17 -8.93 4.51
C PRO A 240 -12.00 -8.05 3.27
N VAL A 241 -12.05 -8.71 2.11
CA VAL A 241 -12.22 -8.08 0.80
C VAL A 241 -13.68 -8.29 0.39
N GLU A 242 -14.48 -7.24 0.50
CA GLU A 242 -15.91 -7.21 0.20
C GLU A 242 -16.14 -6.16 -0.90
N PHE A 243 -16.05 -6.57 -2.18
CA PHE A 243 -16.11 -5.64 -3.33
C PHE A 243 -17.21 -4.58 -3.17
N PRO A 244 -16.91 -3.28 -3.34
CA PRO A 244 -15.64 -2.70 -3.82
C PRO A 244 -14.68 -2.27 -2.69
N VAL A 245 -14.71 -2.89 -1.52
CA VAL A 245 -13.92 -2.54 -0.33
C VAL A 245 -12.94 -3.67 0.03
N ALA A 246 -11.65 -3.37 0.10
CA ALA A 246 -10.64 -4.16 0.80
C ALA A 246 -10.32 -3.45 2.13
N TYR A 247 -10.78 -3.97 3.27
CA TYR A 247 -10.66 -3.27 4.55
C TYR A 247 -9.22 -3.14 5.06
N SER A 248 -8.38 -4.15 4.85
CA SER A 248 -6.95 -4.08 5.12
C SER A 248 -6.17 -5.10 4.31
N MET A 249 -5.14 -4.63 3.64
CA MET A 249 -4.17 -5.48 2.94
C MET A 249 -3.19 -6.17 3.91
N GLY A 250 -3.06 -5.70 5.17
CA GLY A 250 -2.01 -6.14 6.06
C GLY A 250 -0.61 -5.72 5.62
N ASN A 251 0.41 -6.35 6.18
CA ASN A 251 1.80 -6.03 5.84
C ASN A 251 2.21 -6.61 4.48
N PHE A 252 2.77 -5.79 3.61
CA PHE A 252 3.55 -6.26 2.47
C PHE A 252 4.90 -6.80 2.97
N ILE A 253 5.65 -5.98 3.70
CA ILE A 253 6.90 -6.41 4.33
C ILE A 253 7.13 -5.76 5.69
N SER A 254 7.40 -6.59 6.71
CA SER A 254 7.65 -6.12 8.07
C SER A 254 8.43 -7.15 8.90
N ASN A 255 8.86 -6.77 10.11
CA ASN A 255 9.38 -7.74 11.09
C ASN A 255 8.39 -8.00 12.24
N MET A 256 7.12 -7.71 12.07
CA MET A 256 6.11 -7.99 13.09
C MET A 256 5.94 -9.48 13.31
N SER A 257 5.84 -9.91 14.59
CA SER A 257 5.78 -11.32 14.99
C SER A 257 4.46 -11.73 15.64
N LEU A 258 3.53 -10.81 15.74
CA LEU A 258 2.19 -11.12 16.25
C LEU A 258 1.45 -12.03 15.25
N ARG A 259 0.44 -12.73 15.76
CA ARG A 259 -0.33 -13.67 14.95
C ARG A 259 -0.91 -12.97 13.71
N ASN A 260 -0.76 -13.59 12.55
CA ASN A 260 -1.25 -13.17 11.23
C ASN A 260 -0.50 -12.00 10.56
N THR A 261 0.49 -11.37 11.22
CA THR A 261 1.18 -10.19 10.67
C THR A 261 2.20 -10.50 9.57
N GLU A 262 2.51 -11.77 9.30
CA GLU A 262 3.40 -12.16 8.21
C GLU A 262 2.65 -12.46 6.89
N LEU A 263 1.33 -12.59 6.93
CA LEU A 263 0.49 -12.74 5.74
C LEU A 263 -0.16 -11.40 5.41
N GLY A 264 0.06 -10.93 4.20
CA GLY A 264 -0.55 -9.74 3.63
C GLY A 264 -1.24 -10.03 2.30
N LEU A 265 -1.81 -9.02 1.71
CA LEU A 265 -2.38 -9.02 0.36
C LEU A 265 -1.70 -7.97 -0.51
N MET A 266 -1.52 -8.31 -1.78
CA MET A 266 -1.56 -7.35 -2.86
C MET A 266 -2.98 -7.38 -3.43
N ILE A 267 -3.53 -6.22 -3.79
CA ILE A 267 -4.85 -6.10 -4.43
C ILE A 267 -4.66 -5.61 -5.85
N ILE A 268 -5.16 -6.39 -6.81
CA ILE A 268 -5.23 -5.99 -8.21
C ILE A 268 -6.64 -5.47 -8.47
N LEU A 269 -6.77 -4.16 -8.67
CA LEU A 269 -8.01 -3.52 -9.07
C LEU A 269 -8.10 -3.55 -10.59
N LYS A 270 -9.19 -4.11 -11.12
CA LYS A 270 -9.45 -4.18 -12.55
C LYS A 270 -10.40 -3.06 -12.97
N ILE A 271 -10.01 -2.28 -13.98
CA ILE A 271 -10.83 -1.24 -14.59
C ILE A 271 -11.21 -1.70 -15.98
N ALA A 272 -12.51 -1.80 -16.25
CA ALA A 272 -13.02 -2.07 -17.60
C ALA A 272 -13.24 -0.75 -18.35
N VAL A 273 -12.77 -0.70 -19.60
CA VAL A 273 -13.01 0.41 -20.52
C VAL A 273 -14.00 -0.05 -21.60
N THR A 274 -15.07 0.72 -21.79
CA THR A 274 -16.14 0.38 -22.74
C THR A 274 -15.88 0.94 -24.13
N SER A 275 -16.57 0.42 -25.11
CA SER A 275 -16.51 0.91 -26.51
C SER A 275 -17.00 2.36 -26.68
N TYR A 276 -17.61 2.95 -25.65
CA TYR A 276 -18.05 4.34 -25.64
C TYR A 276 -17.09 5.27 -24.91
N GLY A 277 -16.00 4.72 -24.35
CA GLY A 277 -15.01 5.47 -23.59
C GLY A 277 -15.32 5.61 -22.09
N ASP A 278 -16.44 5.06 -21.62
CA ASP A 278 -16.72 5.01 -20.17
C ASP A 278 -15.82 3.97 -19.50
N SER A 279 -15.45 4.22 -18.25
CA SER A 279 -14.69 3.28 -17.43
C SER A 279 -15.38 2.98 -16.10
N TYR A 280 -15.15 1.80 -15.55
CA TYR A 280 -15.66 1.40 -14.23
C TYR A 280 -14.79 0.33 -13.57
N VAL A 281 -14.80 0.25 -12.24
CA VAL A 281 -14.12 -0.81 -11.50
C VAL A 281 -14.88 -2.13 -11.67
N ALA A 282 -14.26 -3.07 -12.35
CA ALA A 282 -14.85 -4.37 -12.66
C ALA A 282 -14.63 -5.42 -11.57
N GLY A 283 -13.61 -5.28 -10.72
CA GLY A 283 -13.33 -6.20 -9.64
C GLY A 283 -12.06 -5.90 -8.86
N LEU A 284 -11.93 -6.61 -7.74
CA LEU A 284 -10.75 -6.68 -6.90
C LEU A 284 -10.27 -8.13 -6.85
N GLU A 285 -9.04 -8.37 -7.23
CA GLU A 285 -8.38 -9.66 -7.11
C GLU A 285 -7.37 -9.61 -5.97
N ALA A 286 -7.46 -10.53 -5.02
CA ALA A 286 -6.53 -10.61 -3.90
C ALA A 286 -5.43 -11.63 -4.16
N VAL A 287 -4.18 -11.17 -4.09
CA VAL A 287 -2.97 -11.99 -4.19
C VAL A 287 -2.35 -12.09 -2.81
N PRO A 288 -2.48 -13.23 -2.11
CA PRO A 288 -1.88 -13.41 -0.79
C PRO A 288 -0.36 -13.48 -0.89
N VAL A 289 0.31 -12.69 -0.03
CA VAL A 289 1.77 -12.63 0.04
C VAL A 289 2.26 -12.95 1.45
N TRP A 290 3.42 -13.59 1.54
CA TRP A 290 4.08 -13.97 2.78
C TRP A 290 5.38 -13.22 2.95
N CYS A 291 5.51 -12.46 4.03
CA CYS A 291 6.78 -11.86 4.43
C CYS A 291 7.68 -12.93 5.05
N SER A 292 8.59 -13.49 4.26
CA SER A 292 9.60 -14.42 4.73
C SER A 292 10.77 -13.66 5.37
N ARG A 293 11.15 -14.07 6.57
CA ARG A 293 12.28 -13.52 7.31
C ARG A 293 13.56 -14.30 7.06
N PRO A 294 14.73 -13.76 7.44
CA PRO A 294 16.01 -14.49 7.38
C PRO A 294 15.91 -15.90 8.00
N GLY A 295 16.38 -16.90 7.26
CA GLY A 295 16.30 -18.31 7.65
C GLY A 295 14.94 -18.97 7.37
N GLY A 296 13.98 -18.27 6.81
CA GLY A 296 12.71 -18.82 6.31
C GLY A 296 12.85 -19.39 4.92
N TYR A 297 12.77 -18.55 3.91
CA TYR A 297 13.03 -18.89 2.51
C TYR A 297 14.49 -18.61 2.14
N GLY A 298 15.02 -17.43 2.45
CA GLY A 298 16.38 -16.99 2.12
C GLY A 298 17.17 -16.49 3.32
N ASP A 299 18.26 -15.77 3.05
CA ASP A 299 19.13 -15.16 4.07
C ASP A 299 18.63 -13.77 4.50
N GLY A 300 17.81 -13.11 3.68
CA GLY A 300 17.21 -11.81 3.91
C GLY A 300 15.70 -11.87 4.09
N TYR A 301 15.10 -10.69 4.21
CA TYR A 301 13.65 -10.53 4.08
C TYR A 301 13.27 -10.60 2.60
N THR A 302 12.16 -11.26 2.31
CA THR A 302 11.59 -11.30 0.96
C THR A 302 10.08 -11.53 1.04
N VAL A 303 9.35 -11.09 0.01
CA VAL A 303 7.91 -11.29 -0.11
C VAL A 303 7.63 -12.39 -1.11
N LEU A 304 6.89 -13.41 -0.69
CA LEU A 304 6.57 -14.60 -1.50
C LEU A 304 5.08 -14.60 -1.85
N PRO A 305 4.67 -14.67 -3.12
CA PRO A 305 3.28 -14.89 -3.50
C PRO A 305 2.85 -16.30 -3.07
N VAL A 306 1.98 -16.38 -2.05
CA VAL A 306 1.72 -17.65 -1.33
C VAL A 306 1.27 -18.78 -2.24
N ARG A 307 0.35 -18.50 -3.18
CA ARG A 307 -0.21 -19.53 -4.07
C ARG A 307 0.86 -20.22 -4.92
N GLU A 308 1.90 -19.48 -5.35
CA GLU A 308 3.01 -20.01 -6.12
C GLU A 308 3.97 -20.88 -5.28
N PHE A 309 4.00 -20.64 -3.96
CA PHE A 309 4.91 -21.31 -3.03
C PHE A 309 4.25 -22.45 -2.23
N LEU A 310 2.94 -22.71 -2.41
CA LEU A 310 2.23 -23.79 -1.69
C LEU A 310 2.81 -25.20 -1.96
N ASN A 311 3.47 -25.42 -3.09
CA ASN A 311 4.05 -26.71 -3.47
C ASN A 311 5.58 -26.67 -3.54
N ARG A 312 6.25 -25.61 -2.99
CA ARG A 312 7.71 -25.43 -3.05
C ARG A 312 8.37 -25.58 -1.68
N LYS A 313 7.89 -26.54 -0.87
CA LYS A 313 8.42 -26.77 0.50
C LYS A 313 9.93 -26.96 0.56
N GLU A 314 10.49 -27.66 -0.43
CA GLU A 314 11.92 -27.98 -0.48
C GLU A 314 12.83 -26.76 -0.74
N GLU A 315 12.25 -25.65 -1.18
CA GLU A 315 12.98 -24.39 -1.38
C GLU A 315 13.12 -23.60 -0.06
N PHE A 316 12.29 -23.92 0.96
CA PHE A 316 12.39 -23.27 2.26
C PHE A 316 13.54 -23.86 3.08
N ARG A 317 14.34 -23.00 3.69
CA ARG A 317 15.38 -23.41 4.64
C ARG A 317 14.80 -23.98 5.94
N SER A 318 13.56 -23.60 6.27
CA SER A 318 12.84 -24.01 7.46
C SER A 318 11.48 -24.60 7.11
N SER A 319 11.30 -25.89 7.36
CA SER A 319 10.00 -26.57 7.22
C SER A 319 8.96 -25.99 8.19
N TYR A 320 9.38 -25.43 9.32
CA TYR A 320 8.49 -24.71 10.26
C TYR A 320 7.94 -23.44 9.62
N ASN A 321 8.79 -22.63 8.97
CA ASN A 321 8.35 -21.39 8.32
C ASN A 321 7.41 -21.67 7.14
N TYR A 322 7.69 -22.70 6.34
CA TYR A 322 6.78 -23.17 5.30
C TYR A 322 5.42 -23.58 5.88
N GLY A 323 5.42 -24.41 6.95
CA GLY A 323 4.19 -24.84 7.63
C GLY A 323 3.40 -23.64 8.16
N LYS A 324 4.08 -22.67 8.79
CA LYS A 324 3.47 -21.45 9.30
C LYS A 324 2.80 -20.62 8.19
N MET A 325 3.46 -20.45 7.04
CA MET A 325 2.89 -19.77 5.86
C MET A 325 1.60 -20.46 5.42
N LYS A 326 1.66 -21.78 5.17
CA LYS A 326 0.53 -22.58 4.71
C LYS A 326 -0.65 -22.58 5.70
N ASP A 327 -0.37 -22.75 6.98
CA ASP A 327 -1.40 -22.78 8.03
C ASP A 327 -2.07 -21.42 8.21
N THR A 328 -1.29 -20.32 8.09
CA THR A 328 -1.82 -18.96 8.18
C THR A 328 -2.69 -18.64 6.98
N TYR A 329 -2.25 -18.98 5.77
CA TYR A 329 -3.03 -18.84 4.54
C TYR A 329 -4.36 -19.60 4.63
N ASN A 330 -4.33 -20.91 4.96
CA ASN A 330 -5.53 -21.74 5.07
C ASN A 330 -6.52 -21.20 6.11
N ARG A 331 -6.05 -20.55 7.17
CA ARG A 331 -6.90 -19.97 8.20
C ARG A 331 -7.56 -18.67 7.78
N LEU A 332 -6.91 -17.87 6.93
CA LEU A 332 -7.36 -16.52 6.58
C LEU A 332 -7.94 -16.42 5.16
N LYS A 333 -7.80 -17.44 4.31
CA LYS A 333 -8.21 -17.36 2.91
C LYS A 333 -9.69 -17.01 2.71
N THR A 334 -10.58 -17.39 3.61
CA THR A 334 -12.01 -17.02 3.58
C THR A 334 -12.28 -15.51 3.72
N LEU A 335 -11.28 -14.71 4.11
CA LEU A 335 -11.42 -13.26 4.18
C LEU A 335 -11.29 -12.57 2.81
N PHE A 336 -10.72 -13.27 1.81
CA PHE A 336 -10.40 -12.68 0.51
C PHE A 336 -10.61 -13.63 -0.69
N GLU A 337 -10.96 -14.87 -0.47
CA GLU A 337 -11.37 -15.81 -1.51
C GLU A 337 -12.89 -15.94 -1.49
N ASP A 338 -13.50 -15.78 -2.66
CA ASP A 338 -14.95 -16.02 -2.81
C ASP A 338 -15.20 -17.53 -2.89
N ASP A 339 -16.08 -18.06 -2.03
CA ASP A 339 -16.44 -19.51 -2.03
C ASP A 339 -17.12 -19.98 -3.33
N ARG A 340 -17.17 -19.14 -4.38
CA ARG A 340 -17.86 -19.41 -5.65
C ARG A 340 -16.98 -19.95 -6.76
N GLU A 341 -15.69 -20.20 -6.50
CA GLU A 341 -14.76 -20.86 -7.44
C GLU A 341 -14.46 -22.29 -6.98
N GLU A 342 -15.46 -23.19 -7.00
CA GLU A 342 -15.29 -24.65 -7.09
C GLU A 342 -16.17 -25.25 -8.18
#